data_48241c28fcd8f7f1635631b01ded70a3
#
_entry.id   48241c28fcd8f7f1635631b01ded70a3
#
_cell.length_a   1.000
_cell.length_b   1.000
_cell.length_c   1.000
_cell.angle_alpha   90.00
_cell.angle_beta   90.00
_cell.angle_gamma   90.00
#
_symmetry.space_group_name_H-M   'P 1'
#
loop_
_entity.id
_entity.type
_entity.pdbx_description
1 polymer ?
#
loop_
_entity_poly.entity_id
_entity_poly.type
_entity_poly.pdbx_seq_one_letter_code
_entity_poly.pdbx_strand_id
1 'polypeptide(L)'
;MLSTFIAATVMNFFVGSAVSHDSEPAYTKNKIDNYEVITISQSGSLFYSVTNEIIKSVENLNTNLTFIGRANIGLESAVSPGGEEILSSLENYLYSISVKTIESSSVNYFYKNEIADVIKNDQIVISSLTAERYNLSVNDTINLVGMNSNPVEITVGMVIKDSELGWFEGVVNKEVGYELGIFRNIQAIIWDTEINENYFIELYRNIQYKKVKYTFKEKNSNKNWVLPTALVKEMFGDFQIKERDGTWITTEPSWRENNIQTKRVPILGNTRCHRLMWEPLEGALNQILDEGLADTLSVKDFKQSGGCYAPRRINRFDAGGSISRHAWGIAIDINTKSSYHPRVVEIFNSWGFAWGGTWTSPDEMHFELRDLSASISKSSG
;
A
#
# COMPACT_ATOMS: atom_id res chain seq x y z
N MET A 1 11.15 -19.31 -22.85
CA MET A 1 11.65 -18.15 -23.63
C MET A 1 10.77 -16.91 -23.52
N LEU A 2 9.43 -17.02 -23.39
CA LEU A 2 8.54 -15.84 -23.24
C LEU A 2 8.70 -15.10 -21.90
N SER A 3 8.94 -15.80 -20.80
CA SER A 3 9.07 -15.20 -19.46
C SER A 3 10.32 -14.34 -19.28
N THR A 4 11.41 -14.65 -19.99
CA THR A 4 12.64 -13.86 -19.97
C THR A 4 12.51 -12.57 -20.77
N PHE A 5 11.63 -12.55 -21.77
CA PHE A 5 11.42 -11.35 -22.60
C PHE A 5 10.54 -10.30 -21.88
N ILE A 6 9.55 -10.76 -21.10
CA ILE A 6 8.68 -9.85 -20.31
C ILE A 6 9.48 -9.19 -19.19
N ALA A 7 10.34 -9.94 -18.49
CA ALA A 7 11.22 -9.37 -17.48
C ALA A 7 12.20 -8.33 -18.05
N ALA A 8 12.74 -8.60 -19.25
CA ALA A 8 13.65 -7.65 -19.93
C ALA A 8 12.92 -6.40 -20.45
N THR A 9 11.66 -6.53 -20.85
CA THR A 9 10.87 -5.39 -21.35
C THR A 9 10.43 -4.48 -20.19
N VAL A 10 10.03 -5.05 -19.06
CA VAL A 10 9.72 -4.29 -17.84
C VAL A 10 10.98 -3.60 -17.30
N MET A 11 12.14 -4.27 -17.29
CA MET A 11 13.42 -3.65 -16.92
C MET A 11 13.78 -2.45 -17.82
N ASN A 12 13.57 -2.55 -19.15
CA ASN A 12 13.88 -1.45 -20.06
C ASN A 12 12.94 -0.25 -19.90
N PHE A 13 11.70 -0.44 -19.45
CA PHE A 13 10.78 0.67 -19.19
C PHE A 13 11.17 1.46 -17.92
N PHE A 14 11.72 0.77 -16.91
CA PHE A 14 12.20 1.41 -15.67
C PHE A 14 13.63 1.96 -15.77
N VAL A 15 14.48 1.40 -16.62
CA VAL A 15 15.85 1.90 -16.85
C VAL A 15 15.86 3.14 -17.76
N GLY A 16 14.83 3.31 -18.60
CA GLY A 16 14.70 4.49 -19.49
C GLY A 16 14.12 5.73 -18.83
N SER A 17 13.42 5.59 -17.73
CA SER A 17 13.01 6.67 -16.83
C SER A 17 13.79 6.52 -15.53
N ALA A 18 15.06 6.96 -15.55
CA ALA A 18 15.74 7.27 -14.31
C ALA A 18 14.85 8.27 -13.56
N VAL A 19 13.97 7.77 -12.70
CA VAL A 19 13.36 8.56 -11.65
C VAL A 19 14.56 9.06 -10.87
N SER A 20 14.90 10.33 -11.07
CA SER A 20 15.95 10.96 -10.30
C SER A 20 15.64 10.67 -8.83
N HIS A 21 16.62 10.26 -8.07
CA HIS A 21 16.49 9.91 -6.64
C HIS A 21 15.88 11.03 -5.76
N ASP A 22 15.52 12.16 -6.36
CA ASP A 22 14.97 13.38 -5.74
C ASP A 22 13.49 13.65 -6.07
N SER A 23 12.83 12.82 -6.87
CA SER A 23 11.39 13.04 -7.11
C SER A 23 10.57 12.18 -6.15
N GLU A 24 10.02 12.81 -5.10
CA GLU A 24 8.75 12.36 -4.54
C GLU A 24 7.82 11.96 -5.71
N PRO A 25 7.03 10.86 -5.59
CA PRO A 25 5.95 10.65 -6.54
C PRO A 25 5.19 11.96 -6.58
N ALA A 26 5.25 12.63 -7.74
CA ALA A 26 4.68 13.96 -7.89
C ALA A 26 3.17 13.79 -7.68
N TYR A 27 2.74 13.96 -6.44
CA TYR A 27 1.34 14.26 -6.17
C TYR A 27 1.03 15.46 -7.05
N THR A 28 0.13 15.29 -7.99
CA THR A 28 -0.43 16.45 -8.68
C THR A 28 -0.79 17.42 -7.58
N LYS A 29 -0.25 18.64 -7.65
CA LYS A 29 -0.56 19.71 -6.69
C LYS A 29 -2.08 19.92 -6.73
N ASN A 30 -2.78 19.23 -5.87
CA ASN A 30 -4.20 19.43 -5.66
C ASN A 30 -4.39 20.74 -4.89
N LYS A 31 -5.57 21.32 -4.95
CA LYS A 31 -5.84 22.57 -4.20
C LYS A 31 -5.46 22.44 -2.73
N ILE A 32 -5.61 21.25 -2.15
CA ILE A 32 -5.29 20.98 -0.75
C ILE A 32 -3.78 21.08 -0.43
N ASP A 33 -2.89 20.93 -1.41
CA ASP A 33 -1.45 21.07 -1.21
C ASP A 33 -1.01 22.50 -0.88
N ASN A 34 -1.88 23.47 -1.08
CA ASN A 34 -1.67 24.86 -0.72
C ASN A 34 -2.05 25.19 0.74
N TYR A 35 -2.68 24.24 1.45
CA TYR A 35 -3.14 24.41 2.82
C TYR A 35 -2.26 23.64 3.81
N GLU A 36 -2.24 24.08 5.04
CA GLU A 36 -1.77 23.27 6.16
C GLU A 36 -2.80 22.16 6.39
N VAL A 37 -2.36 20.92 6.40
CA VAL A 37 -3.23 19.74 6.50
C VAL A 37 -2.90 18.99 7.77
N ILE A 38 -3.91 18.76 8.59
CA ILE A 38 -3.83 17.87 9.73
C ILE A 38 -4.53 16.56 9.38
N THR A 39 -3.79 15.48 9.41
CA THR A 39 -4.35 14.14 9.22
C THR A 39 -4.48 13.45 10.56
N ILE A 40 -5.68 13.02 10.87
CA ILE A 40 -6.01 12.28 12.07
C ILE A 40 -6.28 10.84 11.69
N SER A 41 -5.47 9.91 12.21
CA SER A 41 -5.68 8.50 12.02
C SER A 41 -5.50 7.76 13.33
N GLN A 42 -6.27 6.72 13.53
CA GLN A 42 -5.99 5.75 14.58
C GLN A 42 -5.22 4.58 13.97
N SER A 43 -4.31 4.00 14.73
CA SER A 43 -3.63 2.77 14.34
C SER A 43 -4.68 1.66 14.13
N GLY A 44 -5.01 1.40 12.86
CA GLY A 44 -5.97 0.41 12.43
C GLY A 44 -7.34 0.94 11.98
N SER A 45 -7.94 1.92 12.59
CA SER A 45 -9.20 2.53 12.15
C SER A 45 -9.66 3.65 13.08
N LEU A 46 -10.37 4.64 12.53
CA LEU A 46 -11.20 5.55 13.33
C LEU A 46 -12.54 4.86 13.62
N PHE A 47 -12.93 4.81 14.89
CA PHE A 47 -14.26 4.37 15.27
C PHE A 47 -15.27 5.51 15.13
N TYR A 48 -16.52 5.15 14.91
CA TYR A 48 -17.63 6.11 14.73
C TYR A 48 -17.72 7.16 15.86
N SER A 49 -17.47 6.77 17.11
CA SER A 49 -17.46 7.68 18.25
C SER A 49 -16.39 8.76 18.12
N VAL A 50 -15.17 8.40 17.70
CA VAL A 50 -14.07 9.35 17.49
C VAL A 50 -14.37 10.27 16.32
N THR A 51 -15.00 9.77 15.25
CA THR A 51 -15.44 10.58 14.12
C THR A 51 -16.39 11.69 14.57
N ASN A 52 -17.39 11.38 15.40
CA ASN A 52 -18.31 12.37 15.92
C ASN A 52 -17.65 13.40 16.85
N GLU A 53 -16.68 12.99 17.65
CA GLU A 53 -15.90 13.90 18.48
C GLU A 53 -15.07 14.87 17.62
N ILE A 54 -14.48 14.38 16.54
CA ILE A 54 -13.73 15.24 15.60
C ILE A 54 -14.66 16.24 14.93
N ILE A 55 -15.82 15.80 14.42
CA ILE A 55 -16.83 16.70 13.82
C ILE A 55 -17.20 17.83 14.80
N LYS A 56 -17.58 17.47 16.02
CA LYS A 56 -17.95 18.44 17.05
C LYS A 56 -16.84 19.41 17.39
N SER A 57 -15.60 18.95 17.35
CA SER A 57 -14.43 19.77 17.70
C SER A 57 -14.10 20.84 16.68
N VAL A 58 -14.46 20.62 15.40
CA VAL A 58 -14.22 21.57 14.32
C VAL A 58 -15.49 22.35 13.91
N GLU A 59 -16.66 22.00 14.46
CA GLU A 59 -17.95 22.59 14.10
C GLU A 59 -18.01 24.12 14.30
N ASN A 60 -17.27 24.63 15.27
CA ASN A 60 -17.18 26.06 15.59
C ASN A 60 -15.95 26.74 15.01
N LEU A 61 -15.14 26.01 14.22
CA LEU A 61 -13.95 26.54 13.57
C LEU A 61 -14.27 26.84 12.11
N ASN A 62 -13.69 27.92 11.59
CA ASN A 62 -13.74 28.20 10.16
C ASN A 62 -12.72 27.32 9.42
N THR A 63 -12.97 26.02 9.43
CA THR A 63 -12.07 25.01 8.84
C THR A 63 -12.85 23.99 8.02
N ASN A 64 -12.16 23.35 7.11
CA ASN A 64 -12.72 22.26 6.31
C ASN A 64 -12.35 20.90 6.91
N LEU A 65 -13.27 19.96 6.86
CA LEU A 65 -13.08 18.60 7.33
C LEU A 65 -13.61 17.63 6.28
N THR A 66 -12.85 16.57 6.02
CA THR A 66 -13.34 15.41 5.26
C THR A 66 -12.82 14.11 5.87
N PHE A 67 -13.54 13.03 5.59
CA PHE A 67 -13.13 11.69 5.94
C PHE A 67 -12.76 10.91 4.68
N ILE A 68 -11.59 10.28 4.72
CA ILE A 68 -11.08 9.41 3.66
C ILE A 68 -11.03 7.99 4.22
N GLY A 69 -11.76 7.09 3.59
CA GLY A 69 -11.68 5.67 3.86
C GLY A 69 -10.66 4.99 2.93
N ARG A 70 -10.10 3.88 3.37
CA ARG A 70 -9.18 3.03 2.59
C ARG A 70 -9.45 1.58 2.87
N ALA A 71 -9.50 0.76 1.83
CA ALA A 71 -9.54 -0.69 1.96
C ALA A 71 -8.90 -1.38 0.77
N ASN A 72 -8.45 -2.61 0.99
CA ASN A 72 -8.20 -3.55 -0.09
C ASN A 72 -9.43 -4.44 -0.19
N ILE A 73 -10.15 -4.33 -1.28
CA ILE A 73 -11.39 -5.03 -1.56
C ILE A 73 -11.21 -6.03 -2.68
N GLY A 74 -12.11 -7.00 -2.79
CA GLY A 74 -12.08 -8.00 -3.83
C GLY A 74 -12.55 -7.43 -5.16
N LEU A 75 -11.86 -7.74 -6.25
CA LEU A 75 -12.36 -7.63 -7.61
C LEU A 75 -12.70 -9.05 -8.08
N GLU A 76 -13.98 -9.31 -8.29
CA GLU A 76 -14.49 -10.64 -8.62
C GLU A 76 -14.57 -10.86 -10.13
N SER A 77 -15.15 -9.91 -10.84
CA SER A 77 -15.38 -10.02 -12.28
C SER A 77 -15.50 -8.66 -12.94
N ALA A 78 -15.39 -8.64 -14.25
CA ALA A 78 -15.65 -7.48 -15.08
C ALA A 78 -16.29 -7.89 -16.40
N VAL A 79 -17.21 -7.04 -16.89
CA VAL A 79 -17.88 -7.22 -18.18
C VAL A 79 -17.85 -5.93 -18.98
N SER A 80 -17.74 -6.06 -20.31
CA SER A 80 -17.85 -4.94 -21.24
C SER A 80 -19.29 -4.41 -21.32
N PRO A 81 -19.53 -3.22 -21.88
CA PRO A 81 -20.87 -2.71 -22.13
C PRO A 81 -21.73 -3.63 -23.02
N GLY A 82 -21.10 -4.48 -23.81
CA GLY A 82 -21.76 -5.50 -24.64
C GLY A 82 -22.08 -6.78 -23.89
N GLY A 83 -21.71 -6.90 -22.61
CA GLY A 83 -21.93 -8.10 -21.79
C GLY A 83 -20.87 -9.20 -21.98
N GLU A 84 -19.76 -8.91 -22.65
CA GLU A 84 -18.65 -9.85 -22.78
C GLU A 84 -17.81 -9.88 -21.50
N GLU A 85 -17.49 -11.09 -21.03
CA GLU A 85 -16.62 -11.27 -19.86
C GLU A 85 -15.20 -10.80 -20.18
N ILE A 86 -14.70 -9.86 -19.38
CA ILE A 86 -13.32 -9.32 -19.46
C ILE A 86 -12.44 -10.06 -18.45
N LEU A 87 -12.96 -10.24 -17.23
CA LEU A 87 -12.25 -10.80 -16.10
C LEU A 87 -13.20 -11.67 -15.27
N SER A 88 -12.69 -12.79 -14.80
CA SER A 88 -13.36 -13.63 -13.81
C SER A 88 -12.35 -14.19 -12.82
N SER A 89 -12.68 -14.15 -11.55
CA SER A 89 -11.85 -14.74 -10.51
C SER A 89 -11.98 -16.25 -10.46
N LEU A 90 -10.96 -16.92 -9.94
CA LEU A 90 -11.03 -18.34 -9.63
C LEU A 90 -12.05 -18.60 -8.52
N GLU A 91 -12.62 -19.78 -8.49
CA GLU A 91 -13.58 -20.17 -7.46
C GLU A 91 -13.00 -19.97 -6.04
N ASN A 92 -13.69 -19.19 -5.22
CA ASN A 92 -13.29 -18.81 -3.85
C ASN A 92 -12.02 -17.96 -3.76
N TYR A 93 -11.55 -17.36 -4.85
CA TYR A 93 -10.47 -16.40 -4.87
C TYR A 93 -10.96 -15.05 -5.42
N LEU A 94 -10.30 -13.98 -5.05
CA LEU A 94 -10.57 -12.62 -5.55
C LEU A 94 -9.26 -11.91 -5.84
N TYR A 95 -9.21 -11.12 -6.90
CA TYR A 95 -8.17 -10.11 -7.02
C TYR A 95 -8.38 -9.07 -5.91
N SER A 96 -7.31 -8.50 -5.40
CA SER A 96 -7.41 -7.48 -4.37
C SER A 96 -7.00 -6.12 -4.94
N ILE A 97 -7.88 -5.14 -4.89
CA ILE A 97 -7.56 -3.77 -5.30
C ILE A 97 -7.63 -2.81 -4.11
N SER A 98 -6.73 -1.84 -4.10
CA SER A 98 -6.71 -0.78 -3.09
C SER A 98 -7.66 0.35 -3.50
N VAL A 99 -8.71 0.56 -2.71
CA VAL A 99 -9.72 1.58 -2.97
C VAL A 99 -9.70 2.65 -1.89
N LYS A 100 -9.78 3.90 -2.33
CA LYS A 100 -9.95 5.08 -1.51
C LYS A 100 -11.37 5.60 -1.63
N THR A 101 -11.97 5.99 -0.51
CA THR A 101 -13.26 6.68 -0.50
C THR A 101 -13.09 8.13 -0.13
N ILE A 102 -13.93 9.00 -0.66
CA ILE A 102 -13.92 10.43 -0.37
C ILE A 102 -15.35 10.97 -0.33
N GLU A 103 -15.60 11.94 0.54
CA GLU A 103 -16.89 12.61 0.61
C GLU A 103 -17.12 13.47 -0.62
N SER A 104 -18.32 13.33 -1.24
CA SER A 104 -18.72 14.06 -2.47
C SER A 104 -18.61 15.58 -2.32
N SER A 105 -18.85 16.13 -1.12
CA SER A 105 -18.67 17.54 -0.80
C SER A 105 -17.24 18.04 -0.88
N SER A 106 -16.26 17.14 -0.66
CA SER A 106 -14.84 17.48 -0.54
C SER A 106 -14.01 17.09 -1.78
N VAL A 107 -14.59 16.30 -2.67
CA VAL A 107 -13.84 15.69 -3.79
C VAL A 107 -13.13 16.72 -4.68
N ASN A 108 -13.72 17.89 -4.90
CA ASN A 108 -13.12 18.95 -5.71
C ASN A 108 -11.87 19.61 -5.10
N TYR A 109 -11.60 19.39 -3.81
CA TYR A 109 -10.35 19.84 -3.18
C TYR A 109 -9.18 18.89 -3.48
N PHE A 110 -9.48 17.61 -3.75
CA PHE A 110 -8.49 16.56 -3.98
C PHE A 110 -8.27 16.25 -5.45
N TYR A 111 -9.29 16.46 -6.29
CA TYR A 111 -9.28 16.08 -7.69
C TYR A 111 -9.74 17.23 -8.59
N LYS A 112 -9.32 17.19 -9.86
CA LYS A 112 -9.85 18.07 -10.91
C LYS A 112 -11.35 17.82 -11.10
N ASN A 113 -12.06 18.83 -11.62
CA ASN A 113 -13.51 18.76 -11.76
C ASN A 113 -13.99 17.54 -12.57
N GLU A 114 -13.30 17.18 -13.64
CA GLU A 114 -13.65 16.03 -14.49
C GLU A 114 -13.61 14.71 -13.72
N ILE A 115 -12.60 14.52 -12.87
CA ILE A 115 -12.45 13.35 -12.00
C ILE A 115 -13.50 13.41 -10.89
N ALA A 116 -13.69 14.59 -10.32
CA ALA A 116 -14.64 14.80 -9.23
C ALA A 116 -16.08 14.50 -9.66
N ASP A 117 -16.44 14.84 -10.88
CA ASP A 117 -17.79 14.61 -11.42
C ASP A 117 -18.06 13.11 -11.62
N VAL A 118 -17.08 12.34 -12.07
CA VAL A 118 -17.19 10.87 -12.14
C VAL A 118 -17.44 10.27 -10.75
N ILE A 119 -16.64 10.66 -9.76
CA ILE A 119 -16.77 10.15 -8.38
C ILE A 119 -18.13 10.50 -7.79
N LYS A 120 -18.66 11.72 -8.02
CA LYS A 120 -19.96 12.16 -7.54
C LYS A 120 -21.14 11.42 -8.17
N ASN A 121 -20.95 10.83 -9.35
CA ASN A 121 -21.95 10.06 -10.07
C ASN A 121 -21.91 8.56 -9.75
N ASP A 122 -21.41 8.18 -8.59
CA ASP A 122 -21.34 6.79 -8.11
C ASP A 122 -20.54 5.85 -9.04
N GLN A 123 -19.60 6.39 -9.81
CA GLN A 123 -18.70 5.64 -10.66
C GLN A 123 -17.32 5.53 -10.02
N ILE A 124 -16.57 4.51 -10.42
CA ILE A 124 -15.18 4.37 -10.00
C ILE A 124 -14.24 5.03 -10.99
N VAL A 125 -13.28 5.79 -10.47
CA VAL A 125 -12.09 6.19 -11.20
C VAL A 125 -11.00 5.19 -10.89
N ILE A 126 -10.42 4.55 -11.91
CA ILE A 126 -9.33 3.57 -11.74
C ILE A 126 -8.00 4.10 -12.28
N SER A 127 -6.90 3.56 -11.76
CA SER A 127 -5.57 3.91 -12.22
C SER A 127 -5.22 3.21 -13.54
N SER A 128 -4.29 3.81 -14.30
CA SER A 128 -3.85 3.26 -15.59
C SER A 128 -3.22 1.88 -15.45
N LEU A 129 -2.40 1.63 -14.42
CA LEU A 129 -1.83 0.31 -14.17
C LEU A 129 -2.91 -0.72 -13.82
N THR A 130 -3.97 -0.32 -13.12
CA THR A 130 -5.09 -1.21 -12.81
C THR A 130 -5.89 -1.53 -14.05
N ALA A 131 -6.19 -0.52 -14.87
CA ALA A 131 -6.87 -0.70 -16.14
C ALA A 131 -6.10 -1.65 -17.08
N GLU A 132 -4.80 -1.43 -17.25
CA GLU A 132 -3.93 -2.27 -18.08
C GLU A 132 -3.85 -3.72 -17.55
N ARG A 133 -3.64 -3.89 -16.24
CA ARG A 133 -3.50 -5.21 -15.60
C ARG A 133 -4.73 -6.08 -15.77
N TYR A 134 -5.92 -5.51 -15.66
CA TYR A 134 -7.17 -6.24 -15.73
C TYR A 134 -7.92 -6.05 -17.05
N ASN A 135 -7.29 -5.39 -18.04
CA ASN A 135 -7.87 -5.10 -19.36
C ASN A 135 -9.21 -4.34 -19.27
N LEU A 136 -9.30 -3.38 -18.35
CA LEU A 136 -10.50 -2.57 -18.09
C LEU A 136 -10.48 -1.28 -18.89
N SER A 137 -11.66 -0.87 -19.33
CA SER A 137 -11.91 0.36 -20.07
C SER A 137 -13.03 1.19 -19.46
N VAL A 138 -13.14 2.44 -19.86
CA VAL A 138 -14.28 3.29 -19.48
C VAL A 138 -15.58 2.68 -19.98
N ASN A 139 -16.62 2.70 -19.14
CA ASN A 139 -17.93 2.08 -19.28
C ASN A 139 -17.97 0.56 -19.05
N ASP A 140 -16.85 -0.10 -18.74
CA ASP A 140 -16.93 -1.47 -18.26
C ASP A 140 -17.59 -1.49 -16.87
N THR A 141 -18.27 -2.58 -16.59
CA THR A 141 -18.89 -2.83 -15.29
C THR A 141 -18.03 -3.84 -14.54
N ILE A 142 -17.64 -3.49 -13.32
CA ILE A 142 -16.86 -4.36 -12.43
C ILE A 142 -17.66 -4.75 -11.20
N ASN A 143 -17.50 -5.98 -10.76
CA ASN A 143 -18.06 -6.49 -9.51
C ASN A 143 -17.00 -6.46 -8.42
N LEU A 144 -17.24 -5.64 -7.41
CA LEU A 144 -16.37 -5.48 -6.25
C LEU A 144 -16.99 -6.19 -5.04
N VAL A 145 -16.21 -6.99 -4.35
CA VAL A 145 -16.62 -7.65 -3.11
C VAL A 145 -16.01 -6.90 -1.93
N GLY A 146 -16.85 -6.19 -1.23
CA GLY A 146 -16.46 -5.36 -0.10
C GLY A 146 -16.17 -6.16 1.17
N MET A 147 -15.91 -5.44 2.26
CA MET A 147 -15.60 -6.00 3.58
C MET A 147 -16.79 -6.71 4.25
N ASN A 148 -18.00 -6.43 3.79
CA ASN A 148 -19.24 -7.07 4.22
C ASN A 148 -19.59 -8.32 3.40
N SER A 149 -18.71 -8.71 2.47
CA SER A 149 -18.88 -9.84 1.54
C SER A 149 -20.05 -9.69 0.56
N ASN A 150 -20.65 -8.51 0.46
CA ASN A 150 -21.66 -8.23 -0.56
C ASN A 150 -20.98 -7.74 -1.83
N PRO A 151 -21.36 -8.27 -3.00
CA PRO A 151 -20.90 -7.74 -4.27
C PRO A 151 -21.58 -6.38 -4.53
N VAL A 152 -20.80 -5.47 -5.07
CA VAL A 152 -21.26 -4.14 -5.54
C VAL A 152 -20.85 -4.01 -6.99
N GLU A 153 -21.83 -3.84 -7.84
CA GLU A 153 -21.61 -3.58 -9.26
C GLU A 153 -21.39 -2.07 -9.47
N ILE A 154 -20.30 -1.72 -10.15
CA ILE A 154 -19.93 -0.33 -10.39
C ILE A 154 -19.32 -0.15 -11.78
N THR A 155 -19.66 0.97 -12.42
CA THR A 155 -19.15 1.33 -13.75
C THR A 155 -17.81 2.06 -13.63
N VAL A 156 -16.85 1.69 -14.48
CA VAL A 156 -15.60 2.43 -14.66
C VAL A 156 -15.91 3.73 -15.41
N GLY A 157 -15.88 4.86 -14.70
CA GLY A 157 -16.21 6.15 -15.27
C GLY A 157 -15.00 6.87 -15.89
N MET A 158 -13.79 6.57 -15.41
CA MET A 158 -12.56 7.18 -15.91
C MET A 158 -11.34 6.33 -15.59
N VAL A 159 -10.33 6.40 -16.47
CA VAL A 159 -8.99 5.85 -16.25
C VAL A 159 -8.00 7.02 -16.24
N ILE A 160 -7.20 7.13 -15.18
CA ILE A 160 -6.21 8.21 -15.04
C ILE A 160 -4.86 7.66 -14.57
N LYS A 161 -3.83 8.50 -14.58
CA LYS A 161 -2.50 8.11 -14.12
C LYS A 161 -2.50 7.76 -12.63
N ASP A 162 -1.74 6.74 -12.27
CA ASP A 162 -1.60 6.27 -10.88
C ASP A 162 -1.20 7.38 -9.90
N SER A 163 -0.29 8.26 -10.30
CA SER A 163 0.12 9.40 -9.48
C SER A 163 -1.00 10.40 -9.22
N GLU A 164 -1.96 10.56 -10.13
CA GLU A 164 -3.12 11.43 -9.96
C GLU A 164 -4.14 10.84 -8.99
N LEU A 165 -4.19 9.50 -8.85
CA LEU A 165 -4.98 8.81 -7.81
C LEU A 165 -4.23 8.66 -6.47
N GLY A 166 -3.01 9.20 -6.34
CA GLY A 166 -2.19 8.99 -5.14
C GLY A 166 -1.81 7.52 -4.96
N TRP A 167 -1.60 6.80 -6.06
CA TRP A 167 -1.24 5.39 -6.11
C TRP A 167 -2.28 4.41 -5.57
N PHE A 168 -3.52 4.84 -5.40
CA PHE A 168 -4.65 3.93 -5.22
C PHE A 168 -5.04 3.31 -6.55
N GLU A 169 -5.52 2.07 -6.51
CA GLU A 169 -5.98 1.38 -7.71
C GLU A 169 -7.39 1.82 -8.13
N GLY A 170 -8.18 2.33 -7.16
CA GLY A 170 -9.48 2.92 -7.44
C GLY A 170 -9.87 3.99 -6.42
N VAL A 171 -10.74 4.91 -6.84
CA VAL A 171 -11.35 5.93 -5.99
C VAL A 171 -12.84 5.98 -6.26
N VAL A 172 -13.63 5.97 -5.19
CA VAL A 172 -15.10 6.08 -5.21
C VAL A 172 -15.56 7.13 -4.20
N ASN A 173 -16.83 7.54 -4.27
CA ASN A 173 -17.41 8.36 -3.21
C ASN A 173 -17.65 7.56 -1.92
N LYS A 174 -18.02 8.26 -0.88
CA LYS A 174 -18.27 7.70 0.44
C LYS A 174 -19.47 6.75 0.46
N GLU A 175 -20.49 7.03 -0.35
CA GLU A 175 -21.74 6.28 -0.44
C GLU A 175 -21.46 4.88 -0.97
N VAL A 176 -20.79 4.77 -2.11
CA VAL A 176 -20.28 3.50 -2.66
C VAL A 176 -19.32 2.82 -1.67
N GLY A 177 -18.48 3.62 -1.00
CA GLY A 177 -17.62 3.12 0.05
C GLY A 177 -18.35 2.42 1.20
N TYR A 178 -19.51 2.94 1.60
CA TYR A 178 -20.34 2.30 2.61
C TYR A 178 -20.96 0.98 2.13
N GLU A 179 -21.42 0.92 0.89
CA GLU A 179 -21.89 -0.33 0.28
C GLU A 179 -20.80 -1.39 0.26
N LEU A 180 -19.57 -0.99 0.00
CA LEU A 180 -18.37 -1.84 0.08
C LEU A 180 -17.90 -2.12 1.52
N GLY A 181 -18.58 -1.60 2.54
CA GLY A 181 -18.21 -1.77 3.94
C GLY A 181 -16.94 -1.03 4.36
N ILE A 182 -16.50 -0.01 3.61
CA ILE A 182 -15.31 0.80 3.91
C ILE A 182 -15.65 1.88 4.95
N PHE A 183 -15.95 1.47 6.17
CA PHE A 183 -16.19 2.35 7.32
C PHE A 183 -15.19 2.13 8.47
N ARG A 184 -14.15 1.35 8.22
CA ARG A 184 -12.95 1.21 9.06
C ARG A 184 -11.76 1.78 8.28
N ASN A 185 -10.63 1.98 8.91
CA ASN A 185 -9.45 2.60 8.27
C ASN A 185 -9.74 4.00 7.70
N ILE A 186 -10.52 4.77 8.43
CA ILE A 186 -10.88 6.15 8.07
C ILE A 186 -9.78 7.07 8.60
N GLN A 187 -9.44 8.06 7.79
CA GLN A 187 -8.63 9.21 8.19
C GLN A 187 -9.50 10.46 8.13
N ALA A 188 -9.43 11.29 9.16
CA ALA A 188 -9.95 12.65 9.08
C ALA A 188 -8.85 13.56 8.53
N ILE A 189 -9.18 14.39 7.56
CA ILE A 189 -8.30 15.41 7.01
C ILE A 189 -8.95 16.75 7.29
N ILE A 190 -8.22 17.62 7.96
CA ILE A 190 -8.62 18.97 8.31
C ILE A 190 -7.68 19.94 7.62
N TRP A 191 -8.22 20.95 6.95
CA TRP A 191 -7.40 21.97 6.28
C TRP A 191 -8.08 23.33 6.37
N ASP A 192 -7.28 24.34 6.67
CA ASP A 192 -7.57 25.76 6.54
C ASP A 192 -6.29 26.54 6.81
N THR A 193 -6.30 27.82 6.46
CA THR A 193 -5.19 28.74 6.65
C THR A 193 -5.00 29.19 8.11
N GLU A 194 -5.98 28.92 8.99
CA GLU A 194 -5.99 29.41 10.38
C GLU A 194 -5.86 28.30 11.44
N ILE A 195 -5.50 27.07 11.04
CA ILE A 195 -5.36 25.97 12.00
C ILE A 195 -4.19 26.19 12.94
N ASN A 196 -4.50 26.33 14.23
CA ASN A 196 -3.49 26.39 15.28
C ASN A 196 -3.16 24.97 15.77
N GLU A 197 -1.92 24.52 15.54
CA GLU A 197 -1.42 23.22 15.97
C GLU A 197 -1.70 22.93 17.45
N ASN A 198 -1.48 23.91 18.33
CA ASN A 198 -1.67 23.74 19.77
C ASN A 198 -3.12 23.44 20.14
N TYR A 199 -4.09 23.98 19.40
CA TYR A 199 -5.51 23.68 19.61
C TYR A 199 -5.80 22.20 19.43
N PHE A 200 -5.28 21.59 18.36
CA PHE A 200 -5.49 20.16 18.10
C PHE A 200 -4.73 19.27 19.08
N ILE A 201 -3.57 19.70 19.55
CA ILE A 201 -2.83 18.99 20.61
C ILE A 201 -3.66 18.97 21.90
N GLU A 202 -4.28 20.08 22.28
CA GLU A 202 -5.14 20.13 23.47
C GLU A 202 -6.42 19.30 23.29
N LEU A 203 -7.06 19.38 22.13
CA LEU A 203 -8.22 18.58 21.79
C LEU A 203 -7.91 17.09 21.92
N TYR A 204 -6.77 16.64 21.42
CA TYR A 204 -6.33 15.26 21.48
C TYR A 204 -6.03 14.76 22.88
N ARG A 205 -5.53 15.61 23.76
CA ARG A 205 -5.34 15.25 25.19
C ARG A 205 -6.66 14.96 25.89
N ASN A 206 -7.75 15.55 25.41
CA ASN A 206 -9.08 15.40 25.98
C ASN A 206 -9.88 14.24 25.35
N ILE A 207 -9.53 13.79 24.13
CA ILE A 207 -10.10 12.58 23.55
C ILE A 207 -9.53 11.36 24.29
N GLN A 208 -10.35 10.66 25.05
CA GLN A 208 -9.97 9.56 25.97
C GLN A 208 -9.32 8.34 25.30
N TYR A 209 -9.15 8.32 24.00
CA TYR A 209 -8.61 7.20 23.23
C TYR A 209 -7.11 7.33 23.00
N LYS A 210 -6.31 6.64 23.81
CA LYS A 210 -4.83 6.65 23.84
C LYS A 210 -4.11 6.20 22.56
N LYS A 211 -4.80 5.96 21.43
CA LYS A 211 -4.20 5.42 20.19
C LYS A 211 -4.44 6.29 18.95
N VAL A 212 -4.90 7.51 19.11
CA VAL A 212 -5.07 8.42 17.99
C VAL A 212 -3.71 9.04 17.64
N LYS A 213 -3.27 8.88 16.39
CA LYS A 213 -2.08 9.52 15.86
C LYS A 213 -2.52 10.68 14.98
N TYR A 214 -1.85 11.79 15.10
CA TYR A 214 -1.97 12.89 14.14
C TYR A 214 -0.62 13.11 13.48
N THR A 215 -0.66 13.47 12.22
CA THR A 215 0.51 13.92 11.48
C THR A 215 0.20 15.28 10.90
N PHE A 216 1.09 16.22 11.13
CA PHE A 216 1.16 17.44 10.35
C PHE A 216 1.87 17.11 9.05
N LYS A 217 1.60 17.86 7.98
CA LYS A 217 2.33 17.72 6.72
C LYS A 217 3.81 17.93 7.00
N GLU A 218 4.56 16.86 7.16
CA GLU A 218 6.01 16.95 7.28
C GLU A 218 6.57 17.49 5.96
N LYS A 219 7.27 18.61 6.06
CA LYS A 219 8.13 19.10 4.99
C LYS A 219 9.24 18.06 4.78
N ASN A 220 9.13 17.27 3.71
CA ASN A 220 10.21 16.45 3.16
C ASN A 220 10.88 15.46 4.12
N SER A 221 10.35 14.27 4.25
CA SER A 221 11.14 13.11 4.65
C SER A 221 11.32 12.14 3.48
N ASN A 222 12.21 12.49 2.57
CA ASN A 222 12.58 11.68 1.38
C ASN A 222 13.31 10.38 1.68
N LYS A 223 13.35 9.90 2.93
CA LYS A 223 14.31 8.84 3.28
C LYS A 223 13.79 7.41 3.30
N ASN A 224 12.47 7.18 3.28
CA ASN A 224 11.94 5.82 3.44
C ASN A 224 10.66 5.55 2.65
N TRP A 225 10.76 5.83 1.37
CA TRP A 225 9.73 5.53 0.43
C TRP A 225 9.56 4.00 0.26
N VAL A 226 8.34 3.52 0.37
CA VAL A 226 7.94 2.15 0.08
C VAL A 226 7.19 2.08 -1.24
N LEU A 227 7.30 0.96 -1.95
CA LEU A 227 6.57 0.78 -3.20
C LEU A 227 5.05 0.81 -2.97
N PRO A 228 4.30 1.64 -3.71
CA PRO A 228 2.85 1.51 -3.77
C PRO A 228 2.43 0.10 -4.19
N THR A 229 1.30 -0.38 -3.70
CA THR A 229 0.82 -1.75 -4.00
C THR A 229 0.64 -1.97 -5.49
N ALA A 230 0.19 -0.97 -6.24
CA ALA A 230 0.08 -1.05 -7.70
C ALA A 230 1.42 -1.38 -8.38
N LEU A 231 2.52 -0.74 -7.92
CA LEU A 231 3.87 -1.03 -8.43
C LEU A 231 4.42 -2.37 -7.94
N VAL A 232 4.08 -2.78 -6.70
CA VAL A 232 4.46 -4.13 -6.22
C VAL A 232 3.84 -5.21 -7.10
N LYS A 233 2.59 -5.08 -7.47
CA LYS A 233 1.91 -5.99 -8.38
C LYS A 233 2.56 -6.01 -9.76
N GLU A 234 2.97 -4.85 -10.25
CA GLU A 234 3.65 -4.73 -11.55
C GLU A 234 5.02 -5.42 -11.54
N MET A 235 5.81 -5.20 -10.49
CA MET A 235 7.17 -5.72 -10.39
C MET A 235 7.24 -7.20 -10.00
N PHE A 236 6.37 -7.64 -9.10
CA PHE A 236 6.41 -8.98 -8.49
C PHE A 236 5.24 -9.87 -8.89
N GLY A 237 4.38 -9.40 -9.77
CA GLY A 237 3.17 -10.07 -10.22
C GLY A 237 2.00 -9.87 -9.27
N ASP A 238 0.82 -9.83 -9.83
CA ASP A 238 -0.44 -9.84 -9.08
C ASP A 238 -0.92 -11.27 -8.87
N PHE A 239 -1.75 -11.45 -7.85
CA PHE A 239 -2.33 -12.74 -7.52
C PHE A 239 -3.72 -12.59 -6.91
N GLN A 240 -4.55 -13.58 -7.12
CA GLN A 240 -5.80 -13.69 -6.41
C GLN A 240 -5.57 -14.24 -4.99
N ILE A 241 -6.41 -13.83 -4.07
CA ILE A 241 -6.35 -14.23 -2.67
C ILE A 241 -7.62 -14.96 -2.25
N LYS A 242 -7.44 -15.93 -1.36
CA LYS A 242 -8.52 -16.53 -0.56
C LYS A 242 -8.33 -16.17 0.89
N GLU A 243 -9.35 -15.58 1.50
CA GLU A 243 -9.32 -15.28 2.94
C GLU A 243 -9.28 -16.58 3.75
N ARG A 244 -8.54 -16.52 4.85
CA ARG A 244 -8.49 -17.55 5.87
C ARG A 244 -8.82 -16.95 7.22
N ASP A 245 -8.60 -17.69 8.29
CA ASP A 245 -8.90 -17.25 9.64
C ASP A 245 -8.28 -15.87 9.96
N GLY A 246 -9.12 -14.90 10.13
CA GLY A 246 -8.89 -13.56 10.68
C GLY A 246 -7.89 -12.67 9.93
N THR A 247 -6.77 -13.19 9.42
CA THR A 247 -5.71 -12.34 8.90
C THR A 247 -4.81 -13.00 7.87
N TRP A 248 -4.80 -14.30 7.90
CA TRP A 248 -4.07 -15.09 6.93
C TRP A 248 -4.84 -15.13 5.62
N ILE A 249 -4.12 -15.05 4.53
CA ILE A 249 -4.64 -15.25 3.20
C ILE A 249 -3.91 -16.43 2.54
N THR A 250 -4.52 -16.98 1.50
CA THR A 250 -3.86 -17.92 0.59
C THR A 250 -3.75 -17.24 -0.75
N THR A 251 -2.55 -17.15 -1.31
CA THR A 251 -2.33 -16.67 -2.66
C THR A 251 -2.66 -17.78 -3.66
N GLU A 252 -3.08 -17.43 -4.85
CA GLU A 252 -3.39 -18.42 -5.89
C GLU A 252 -2.22 -19.37 -6.14
N PRO A 253 -2.48 -20.65 -6.39
CA PRO A 253 -1.44 -21.67 -6.54
C PRO A 253 -0.47 -21.38 -7.70
N SER A 254 -0.98 -21.02 -8.87
CA SER A 254 -0.20 -20.77 -10.08
C SER A 254 0.84 -19.64 -9.88
N TRP A 255 0.43 -18.51 -9.31
CA TRP A 255 1.35 -17.43 -8.99
C TRP A 255 2.41 -17.87 -7.97
N ARG A 256 1.99 -18.57 -6.90
CA ARG A 256 2.88 -19.00 -5.83
C ARG A 256 3.94 -19.98 -6.34
N GLU A 257 3.56 -20.94 -7.16
CA GLU A 257 4.47 -21.93 -7.73
C GLU A 257 5.50 -21.30 -8.66
N ASN A 258 5.11 -20.28 -9.42
CA ASN A 258 5.98 -19.58 -10.35
C ASN A 258 6.91 -18.57 -9.68
N ASN A 259 6.54 -18.02 -8.53
CA ASN A 259 7.25 -16.88 -7.95
C ASN A 259 7.89 -17.16 -6.59
N ILE A 260 7.38 -18.10 -5.79
CA ILE A 260 7.90 -18.39 -4.46
C ILE A 260 8.81 -19.61 -4.46
N GLN A 261 10.05 -19.40 -4.06
CA GLN A 261 11.08 -20.43 -4.03
C GLN A 261 11.67 -20.58 -2.62
N THR A 262 12.24 -21.74 -2.33
CA THR A 262 13.02 -21.96 -1.11
C THR A 262 14.49 -22.08 -1.49
N LYS A 263 15.32 -21.26 -0.83
CA LYS A 263 16.77 -21.26 -1.02
C LYS A 263 17.46 -21.15 0.31
N ARG A 264 18.67 -21.73 0.41
CA ARG A 264 19.55 -21.52 1.56
C ARG A 264 20.39 -20.27 1.33
N VAL A 265 20.22 -19.29 2.19
CA VAL A 265 20.98 -18.03 2.15
C VAL A 265 21.93 -17.92 3.33
N PRO A 266 22.99 -17.11 3.24
CA PRO A 266 23.91 -16.84 4.34
C PRO A 266 23.16 -16.41 5.60
N ILE A 267 23.72 -16.63 6.76
CA ILE A 267 23.19 -16.25 8.08
C ILE A 267 21.82 -16.87 8.38
N LEU A 268 20.81 -16.63 7.54
CA LEU A 268 19.39 -17.00 7.83
C LEU A 268 19.07 -18.48 7.54
N GLY A 269 19.87 -19.17 6.71
CA GLY A 269 19.64 -20.57 6.34
C GLY A 269 18.51 -20.75 5.32
N ASN A 270 17.74 -21.83 5.43
CA ASN A 270 16.64 -22.08 4.49
C ASN A 270 15.55 -21.03 4.64
N THR A 271 15.29 -20.30 3.56
CA THR A 271 14.38 -19.17 3.50
C THR A 271 13.48 -19.33 2.29
N ARG A 272 12.20 -18.95 2.44
CA ARG A 272 11.19 -19.03 1.38
C ARG A 272 10.76 -17.63 1.01
N CYS A 273 11.17 -17.16 -0.19
CA CYS A 273 10.92 -15.80 -0.67
C CYS A 273 10.50 -15.79 -2.13
N HIS A 274 10.17 -14.61 -2.64
CA HIS A 274 10.00 -14.37 -4.07
C HIS A 274 11.30 -14.58 -4.83
N ARG A 275 11.23 -15.13 -6.05
CA ARG A 275 12.40 -15.43 -6.89
C ARG A 275 13.32 -14.21 -7.15
N LEU A 276 12.75 -13.01 -7.21
CA LEU A 276 13.51 -11.76 -7.39
C LEU A 276 14.16 -11.23 -6.10
N MET A 277 13.89 -11.87 -4.96
CA MET A 277 14.46 -11.47 -3.67
C MET A 277 15.92 -11.97 -3.48
N TRP A 278 16.31 -13.02 -4.22
CA TRP A 278 17.55 -13.74 -3.93
C TRP A 278 18.80 -12.89 -4.11
N GLU A 279 18.95 -12.23 -5.24
CA GLU A 279 20.14 -11.43 -5.52
C GLU A 279 20.34 -10.30 -4.49
N PRO A 280 19.36 -9.41 -4.23
CA PRO A 280 19.53 -8.37 -3.22
C PRO A 280 19.68 -8.91 -1.80
N LEU A 281 18.97 -9.99 -1.44
CA LEU A 281 19.06 -10.57 -0.10
C LEU A 281 20.41 -11.23 0.14
N GLU A 282 20.89 -12.07 -0.78
CA GLU A 282 22.20 -12.73 -0.66
C GLU A 282 23.34 -11.71 -0.67
N GLY A 283 23.24 -10.68 -1.51
CA GLY A 283 24.23 -9.62 -1.55
C GLY A 283 24.33 -8.85 -0.23
N ALA A 284 23.19 -8.48 0.35
CA ALA A 284 23.16 -7.82 1.65
C ALA A 284 23.74 -8.72 2.78
N LEU A 285 23.33 -9.99 2.81
CA LEU A 285 23.77 -10.93 3.85
C LEU A 285 25.26 -11.29 3.71
N ASN A 286 25.80 -11.42 2.50
CA ASN A 286 27.23 -11.62 2.27
C ASN A 286 28.03 -10.40 2.73
N GLN A 287 27.59 -9.19 2.39
CA GLN A 287 28.27 -7.98 2.86
C GLN A 287 28.25 -7.86 4.39
N ILE A 288 27.14 -8.25 5.06
CA ILE A 288 27.06 -8.31 6.52
C ILE A 288 28.07 -9.32 7.10
N LEU A 289 28.24 -10.48 6.43
CA LEU A 289 29.27 -11.47 6.81
C LEU A 289 30.68 -10.92 6.65
N ASP A 290 30.99 -10.33 5.51
CA ASP A 290 32.30 -9.80 5.17
C ASP A 290 32.73 -8.66 6.11
N GLU A 291 31.75 -7.86 6.58
CA GLU A 291 31.99 -6.82 7.57
C GLU A 291 31.98 -7.34 9.04
N GLY A 292 31.83 -8.65 9.26
CA GLY A 292 31.86 -9.25 10.61
C GLY A 292 30.62 -8.92 11.48
N LEU A 293 29.49 -8.58 10.86
CA LEU A 293 28.27 -8.14 11.56
C LEU A 293 27.22 -9.25 11.72
N ALA A 294 27.53 -10.50 11.32
CA ALA A 294 26.56 -11.61 11.31
C ALA A 294 25.91 -11.87 12.68
N ASP A 295 26.70 -11.76 13.75
CA ASP A 295 26.22 -12.02 15.12
C ASP A 295 25.23 -10.96 15.63
N THR A 296 25.06 -9.86 14.90
CA THR A 296 24.06 -8.82 15.19
C THR A 296 22.68 -9.20 14.70
N LEU A 297 22.53 -10.26 13.88
CA LEU A 297 21.27 -10.73 13.34
C LEU A 297 20.74 -11.94 14.08
N SER A 298 19.48 -11.87 14.56
CA SER A 298 18.82 -12.97 15.24
C SER A 298 18.12 -13.91 14.26
N VAL A 299 18.78 -15.02 13.92
CA VAL A 299 18.20 -16.10 13.10
C VAL A 299 16.95 -16.72 13.75
N LYS A 300 16.94 -16.78 15.08
CA LYS A 300 15.78 -17.30 15.84
C LYS A 300 14.56 -16.42 15.63
N ASP A 301 14.72 -15.10 15.72
CA ASP A 301 13.62 -14.16 15.55
C ASP A 301 13.09 -14.19 14.12
N PHE A 302 13.97 -14.24 13.11
CA PHE A 302 13.58 -14.41 11.72
C PHE A 302 12.69 -15.64 11.50
N LYS A 303 13.03 -16.78 12.07
CA LYS A 303 12.23 -18.01 11.96
C LYS A 303 10.89 -17.92 12.69
N GLN A 304 10.84 -17.21 13.82
CA GLN A 304 9.62 -17.04 14.61
C GLN A 304 8.65 -16.02 14.00
N SER A 305 9.14 -15.02 13.30
CA SER A 305 8.32 -14.01 12.63
C SER A 305 7.62 -14.51 11.37
N GLY A 306 7.93 -15.72 10.91
CA GLY A 306 7.39 -16.30 9.67
C GLY A 306 8.33 -16.13 8.47
N GLY A 307 9.51 -15.56 8.68
CA GLY A 307 10.54 -15.41 7.64
C GLY A 307 10.16 -14.38 6.58
N CYS A 308 10.26 -14.80 5.32
CA CYS A 308 10.05 -13.90 4.18
C CYS A 308 8.62 -14.05 3.60
N TYR A 309 8.23 -15.25 3.15
CA TYR A 309 6.91 -15.49 2.61
C TYR A 309 5.93 -15.93 3.70
N ALA A 310 5.05 -15.01 4.08
CA ALA A 310 4.00 -15.23 5.08
C ALA A 310 2.75 -14.44 4.66
N PRO A 311 1.91 -15.00 3.79
CA PRO A 311 0.79 -14.28 3.20
C PRO A 311 -0.27 -13.95 4.24
N ARG A 312 -0.39 -12.65 4.52
CA ARG A 312 -1.30 -12.09 5.52
C ARG A 312 -1.67 -10.64 5.19
N ARG A 313 -2.70 -10.14 5.83
CA ARG A 313 -2.96 -8.70 5.90
C ARG A 313 -2.03 -8.04 6.92
N ILE A 314 -1.71 -6.77 6.74
CA ILE A 314 -0.83 -6.02 7.65
C ILE A 314 -1.43 -5.99 9.06
N ASN A 315 -2.71 -5.68 9.16
CA ASN A 315 -3.40 -5.64 10.44
C ASN A 315 -4.23 -6.90 10.63
N ARG A 316 -3.85 -7.70 11.61
CA ARG A 316 -4.43 -9.03 11.86
C ARG A 316 -5.91 -9.03 12.28
N PHE A 317 -6.53 -7.88 12.49
CA PHE A 317 -7.91 -7.75 12.93
C PHE A 317 -8.79 -6.97 11.96
N ASP A 318 -8.26 -6.63 10.77
CA ASP A 318 -8.91 -5.76 9.80
C ASP A 318 -9.18 -6.52 8.50
N ALA A 319 -10.40 -7.03 8.35
CA ALA A 319 -10.91 -7.42 7.04
C ALA A 319 -10.81 -6.18 6.12
N GLY A 320 -10.26 -6.32 4.91
CA GLY A 320 -10.02 -5.19 4.00
C GLY A 320 -8.74 -4.38 4.32
N GLY A 321 -7.96 -4.74 5.33
CA GLY A 321 -6.64 -4.18 5.57
C GLY A 321 -5.66 -4.45 4.42
N SER A 322 -4.63 -3.63 4.28
CA SER A 322 -3.61 -3.80 3.24
C SER A 322 -2.93 -5.16 3.31
N ILE A 323 -2.64 -5.73 2.16
CA ILE A 323 -1.88 -6.99 2.06
C ILE A 323 -0.42 -6.69 2.41
N SER A 324 0.13 -7.49 3.31
CA SER A 324 1.52 -7.38 3.74
C SER A 324 2.49 -7.70 2.58
N ARG A 325 3.63 -7.05 2.54
CA ARG A 325 4.72 -7.36 1.59
C ARG A 325 5.25 -8.79 1.75
N HIS A 326 5.07 -9.39 2.92
CA HIS A 326 5.32 -10.82 3.12
C HIS A 326 4.42 -11.72 2.28
N ALA A 327 3.27 -11.26 1.80
CA ALA A 327 2.41 -12.03 0.91
C ALA A 327 3.02 -12.21 -0.49
N TRP A 328 3.83 -11.25 -0.92
CA TRP A 328 4.66 -11.36 -2.13
C TRP A 328 6.00 -12.07 -1.86
N GLY A 329 6.38 -12.28 -0.61
CA GLY A 329 7.70 -12.82 -0.26
C GLY A 329 8.85 -11.84 -0.55
N ILE A 330 8.61 -10.56 -0.43
CA ILE A 330 9.58 -9.48 -0.67
C ILE A 330 9.92 -8.67 0.59
N ALA A 331 9.53 -9.17 1.75
CA ALA A 331 9.86 -8.57 3.04
C ALA A 331 10.44 -9.59 3.99
N ILE A 332 11.25 -9.13 4.92
CA ILE A 332 11.81 -9.94 6.01
C ILE A 332 11.68 -9.21 7.33
N ASP A 333 11.38 -9.97 8.39
CA ASP A 333 11.36 -9.49 9.77
C ASP A 333 12.54 -10.13 10.53
N ILE A 334 13.49 -9.32 10.98
CA ILE A 334 14.68 -9.77 11.73
C ILE A 334 14.74 -8.96 13.03
N ASN A 335 15.40 -9.50 14.07
CA ASN A 335 15.65 -8.80 15.32
C ASN A 335 14.41 -8.22 16.00
N THR A 336 13.36 -9.00 16.14
CA THR A 336 12.06 -8.56 16.68
C THR A 336 12.13 -8.03 18.13
N LYS A 337 13.23 -8.24 18.82
CA LYS A 337 13.43 -7.89 20.24
C LYS A 337 14.66 -7.04 20.53
N SER A 338 15.42 -6.68 19.53
CA SER A 338 16.68 -5.94 19.67
C SER A 338 16.81 -4.86 18.61
N SER A 339 17.51 -3.77 18.95
CA SER A 339 17.83 -2.72 17.99
C SER A 339 18.85 -3.21 16.96
N TYR A 340 18.79 -2.65 15.77
CA TYR A 340 19.76 -2.93 14.71
C TYR A 340 21.08 -2.19 14.91
N HIS A 341 22.15 -2.81 14.49
CA HIS A 341 23.40 -2.10 14.22
C HIS A 341 23.18 -1.14 13.03
N PRO A 342 23.51 0.16 13.14
CA PRO A 342 23.23 1.14 12.08
C PRO A 342 23.78 0.72 10.72
N ARG A 343 24.96 0.11 10.70
CA ARG A 343 25.61 -0.36 9.48
C ARG A 343 24.81 -1.46 8.75
N VAL A 344 24.11 -2.32 9.49
CA VAL A 344 23.22 -3.35 8.91
C VAL A 344 22.07 -2.70 8.15
N VAL A 345 21.47 -1.65 8.70
CA VAL A 345 20.42 -0.89 8.02
C VAL A 345 20.93 -0.24 6.73
N GLU A 346 22.13 0.37 6.79
CA GLU A 346 22.79 0.96 5.60
C GLU A 346 23.05 -0.08 4.52
N ILE A 347 23.53 -1.28 4.91
CA ILE A 347 23.78 -2.37 3.96
C ILE A 347 22.46 -2.77 3.29
N PHE A 348 21.41 -3.10 4.04
CA PHE A 348 20.12 -3.45 3.43
C PHE A 348 19.59 -2.34 2.52
N ASN A 349 19.64 -1.08 2.95
CA ASN A 349 19.25 0.05 2.11
C ASN A 349 20.04 0.12 0.80
N SER A 350 21.36 -0.13 0.86
CA SER A 350 22.24 -0.11 -0.32
C SER A 350 21.97 -1.26 -1.29
N TRP A 351 21.30 -2.32 -0.86
CA TRP A 351 20.86 -3.44 -1.68
C TRP A 351 19.38 -3.34 -2.10
N GLY A 352 18.78 -2.16 -1.95
CA GLY A 352 17.45 -1.88 -2.46
C GLY A 352 16.30 -2.15 -1.49
N PHE A 353 16.58 -2.35 -0.21
CA PHE A 353 15.55 -2.51 0.81
C PHE A 353 15.15 -1.17 1.43
N ALA A 354 13.91 -1.04 1.84
CA ALA A 354 13.43 -0.02 2.76
C ALA A 354 13.38 -0.59 4.18
N TRP A 355 13.76 0.20 5.18
CA TRP A 355 13.68 -0.18 6.58
C TRP A 355 12.47 0.47 7.27
N GLY A 356 11.63 -0.35 7.91
CA GLY A 356 10.43 0.13 8.60
C GLY A 356 10.65 0.95 9.86
N GLY A 357 11.86 0.94 10.42
CA GLY A 357 12.19 1.72 11.62
C GLY A 357 12.10 3.24 11.45
N THR A 358 12.04 3.71 10.21
CA THR A 358 11.93 5.13 9.88
C THR A 358 10.53 5.56 9.43
N TRP A 359 9.56 4.64 9.47
CA TRP A 359 8.18 4.95 9.13
C TRP A 359 7.52 5.81 10.22
N THR A 360 6.47 6.54 9.86
CA THR A 360 5.64 7.32 10.81
C THR A 360 5.11 6.45 11.96
N SER A 361 4.87 5.17 11.69
CA SER A 361 4.63 4.12 12.67
C SER A 361 5.78 3.12 12.58
N PRO A 362 6.85 3.28 13.38
CA PRO A 362 8.04 2.47 13.22
C PRO A 362 7.76 0.97 13.36
N ASP A 363 8.30 0.20 12.41
CA ASP A 363 8.37 -1.25 12.44
C ASP A 363 9.84 -1.67 12.27
N GLU A 364 10.58 -1.60 13.37
CA GLU A 364 12.05 -1.72 13.36
C GLU A 364 12.53 -3.08 12.85
N MET A 365 11.74 -4.14 12.99
CA MET A 365 12.12 -5.47 12.52
C MET A 365 11.97 -5.67 11.02
N HIS A 366 11.25 -4.78 10.32
CA HIS A 366 10.80 -4.96 8.95
C HIS A 366 11.74 -4.33 7.93
N PHE A 367 12.14 -5.13 6.95
CA PHE A 367 12.76 -4.68 5.71
C PHE A 367 11.97 -5.19 4.52
N GLU A 368 11.66 -4.32 3.55
CA GLU A 368 10.99 -4.71 2.31
C GLU A 368 11.76 -4.26 1.08
N LEU A 369 11.81 -5.12 0.07
CA LEU A 369 12.48 -4.83 -1.20
C LEU A 369 11.67 -3.79 -1.98
N ARG A 370 12.32 -2.68 -2.34
CA ARG A 370 11.73 -1.56 -3.08
C ARG A 370 12.42 -1.24 -4.41
N ASP A 371 13.67 -1.63 -4.55
CA ASP A 371 14.49 -1.27 -5.71
C ASP A 371 15.35 -2.46 -6.16
N LEU A 372 14.97 -3.03 -7.31
CA LEU A 372 15.73 -4.13 -7.93
C LEU A 372 17.00 -3.64 -8.66
N SER A 373 17.06 -2.36 -9.04
CA SER A 373 18.20 -1.82 -9.79
C SER A 373 19.45 -1.67 -8.93
N ALA A 374 19.27 -1.50 -7.61
CA ALA A 374 20.37 -1.38 -6.66
C ALA A 374 21.25 -2.64 -6.59
N SER A 375 20.67 -3.83 -6.73
CA SER A 375 21.43 -5.09 -6.77
C SER A 375 22.16 -5.27 -8.10
N ILE A 376 21.53 -4.92 -9.23
CA ILE A 376 22.13 -5.04 -10.57
C ILE A 376 23.37 -4.15 -10.71
N SER A 377 23.34 -2.94 -10.18
CA SER A 377 24.47 -2.02 -10.23
C SER A 377 25.68 -2.53 -9.44
N LYS A 378 25.48 -3.33 -8.40
CA LYS A 378 26.55 -3.91 -7.58
C LYS A 378 27.13 -5.21 -8.12
N SER A 379 26.32 -6.01 -8.83
CA SER A 379 26.77 -7.26 -9.46
C SER A 379 27.55 -7.03 -10.76
N SER A 380 27.50 -5.81 -11.31
CA SER A 380 28.18 -5.42 -12.56
C SER A 380 29.55 -4.75 -12.34
N GLY A 381 29.98 -4.50 -11.12
CA GLY A 381 31.26 -3.91 -10.71
C GLY A 381 32.09 -4.86 -9.92
#